data_469f6204f4419d2e129bc0d535075d6f
#
_entry.id   469f6204f4419d2e129bc0d535075d6f
#
_cell.length_a   1.000
_cell.length_b   1.000
_cell.length_c   1.000
_cell.angle_alpha   90.00
_cell.angle_beta   90.00
_cell.angle_gamma   90.00
#
_symmetry.space_group_name_H-M   'P 1'
#
loop_
_entity.id
_entity.type
_entity.pdbx_description
1 polymer ?
#
loop_
_entity_poly.entity_id
_entity_poly.type
_entity_poly.pdbx_seq_one_letter_code
_entity_poly.pdbx_strand_id
1 'polypeptide(L)'
;MPPRVEVRKTYKMYLGGEFVRSESGRSFTVGDEINVPRGSRKDLRDAVKAARGAFGGWSRRTAMNRGQVLYRAAEMLDGRRSQFVELLGGGRGARREVERAIETWVWYAGWTDKLAQVSGTVNPVAGPYFNFTLPEPTGVVGLVAPERPEVLGLVQRLAPALCGGNTVVAIASESRPLAALTLAEVLATSDFPAGVVNVLSGRRAELLPWLAGHMDVNAIDAGGCTEEELTAVEQAAADNVKRVVRLSSRDAMSPYAVTALMEMKTVWHPIGV
;
A
#
# COMPACT_ATOMS: atom_id res chain seq x y z
N MET A 1 38.13 19.59 20.96
CA MET A 1 37.00 20.09 20.15
C MET A 1 35.70 19.83 20.94
N PRO A 2 34.74 20.74 21.00
CA PRO A 2 33.46 20.42 21.61
C PRO A 2 32.80 19.28 20.81
N PRO A 3 32.03 18.38 21.47
CA PRO A 3 31.36 17.28 20.77
C PRO A 3 30.41 17.88 19.70
N ARG A 4 30.40 17.25 18.53
CA ARG A 4 29.52 17.65 17.45
C ARG A 4 28.06 17.49 17.91
N VAL A 5 27.26 18.52 17.70
CA VAL A 5 25.82 18.45 18.00
C VAL A 5 25.17 17.35 17.14
N GLU A 6 24.52 16.41 17.78
CA GLU A 6 23.75 15.37 17.11
C GLU A 6 22.39 15.92 16.70
N VAL A 7 22.11 15.95 15.39
CA VAL A 7 20.82 16.32 14.84
C VAL A 7 20.01 15.07 14.56
N ARG A 8 18.99 14.80 15.36
CA ARG A 8 18.14 13.61 15.19
C ARG A 8 17.03 13.87 14.17
N LYS A 9 16.75 12.86 13.33
CA LYS A 9 15.67 12.88 12.36
C LYS A 9 14.31 12.96 13.05
N THR A 10 13.42 13.83 12.56
CA THR A 10 12.00 13.86 12.97
C THR A 10 11.17 13.06 11.99
N TYR A 11 10.56 11.97 12.46
CA TYR A 11 9.67 11.16 11.66
C TYR A 11 8.27 11.77 11.60
N LYS A 12 7.62 11.64 10.46
CA LYS A 12 6.27 12.15 10.20
C LYS A 12 5.46 11.11 9.43
N MET A 13 4.15 11.14 9.57
CA MET A 13 3.24 10.42 8.68
C MET A 13 3.24 11.07 7.31
N TYR A 14 2.85 10.32 6.28
CA TYR A 14 2.72 10.82 4.91
C TYR A 14 1.27 10.70 4.46
N LEU A 15 0.57 11.82 4.39
CA LEU A 15 -0.86 11.89 4.11
C LEU A 15 -1.11 12.94 3.03
N GLY A 16 -1.87 12.58 1.99
CA GLY A 16 -2.27 13.51 0.95
C GLY A 16 -1.11 14.14 0.15
N GLY A 17 0.07 13.51 0.15
CA GLY A 17 1.27 14.05 -0.48
C GLY A 17 2.17 14.88 0.44
N GLU A 18 1.82 15.01 1.72
CA GLU A 18 2.53 15.85 2.68
C GLU A 18 3.04 15.05 3.89
N PHE A 19 4.17 15.50 4.45
CA PHE A 19 4.70 14.96 5.71
C PHE A 19 4.10 15.72 6.88
N VAL A 20 3.21 15.05 7.64
CA VAL A 20 2.44 15.65 8.72
C VAL A 20 2.74 15.01 10.08
N ARG A 21 2.54 15.77 11.15
CA ARG A 21 2.41 15.23 12.51
C ARG A 21 0.96 14.77 12.72
N SER A 22 0.72 13.97 13.78
CA SER A 22 -0.66 13.69 14.17
C SER A 22 -1.39 14.99 14.53
N GLU A 23 -2.63 15.13 14.09
CA GLU A 23 -3.48 16.29 14.40
C GLU A 23 -3.70 16.44 15.92
N SER A 24 -3.62 15.34 16.65
CA SER A 24 -3.71 15.33 18.13
C SER A 24 -2.44 15.81 18.82
N GLY A 25 -1.33 16.02 18.10
CA GLY A 25 -0.02 16.31 18.63
C GLY A 25 0.63 15.14 19.39
N ARG A 26 -0.04 13.98 19.50
CA ARG A 26 0.47 12.82 20.25
C ARG A 26 1.58 12.11 19.49
N SER A 27 2.53 11.57 20.23
CA SER A 27 3.60 10.70 19.76
C SER A 27 3.72 9.46 20.64
N PHE A 28 4.47 8.48 20.19
CA PHE A 28 4.92 7.35 20.98
C PHE A 28 6.39 7.06 20.66
N THR A 29 7.07 6.43 21.58
CA THR A 29 8.50 6.16 21.47
C THR A 29 8.73 4.73 20.96
N VAL A 30 9.68 4.58 20.06
CA VAL A 30 10.14 3.29 19.53
C VAL A 30 11.66 3.20 19.60
N GLY A 31 12.18 1.99 19.84
CA GLY A 31 13.63 1.75 19.96
C GLY A 31 14.30 2.69 20.96
N ASP A 32 15.47 3.23 20.58
CA ASP A 32 16.29 4.10 21.41
C ASP A 32 15.75 5.54 21.45
N GLU A 33 14.60 5.72 22.09
CA GLU A 33 13.98 7.03 22.31
C GLU A 33 13.58 7.82 21.05
N ILE A 34 13.27 7.15 19.95
CA ILE A 34 12.81 7.81 18.73
C ILE A 34 11.29 8.05 18.83
N ASN A 35 10.90 9.33 18.85
CA ASN A 35 9.49 9.70 18.84
C ASN A 35 8.92 9.66 17.42
N VAL A 36 7.78 8.95 17.27
CA VAL A 36 7.01 8.89 16.03
C VAL A 36 5.58 9.36 16.27
N PRO A 37 4.89 9.92 15.26
CA PRO A 37 3.51 10.37 15.42
C PRO A 37 2.60 9.20 15.83
N ARG A 38 1.71 9.44 16.80
CA ARG A 38 0.60 8.55 17.12
C ARG A 38 -0.64 9.02 16.38
N GLY A 39 -0.86 8.43 15.20
CA GLY A 39 -2.00 8.75 14.36
C GLY A 39 -3.33 8.55 15.08
N SER A 40 -4.28 9.41 14.79
CA SER A 40 -5.61 9.42 15.36
C SER A 40 -6.65 8.93 14.36
N ARG A 41 -7.89 8.73 14.81
CA ARG A 41 -9.06 8.50 13.94
C ARG A 41 -9.19 9.59 12.87
N LYS A 42 -8.90 10.85 13.23
CA LYS A 42 -9.01 11.97 12.30
C LYS A 42 -7.93 11.91 11.22
N ASP A 43 -6.68 11.59 11.59
CA ASP A 43 -5.60 11.38 10.63
C ASP A 43 -5.96 10.26 9.64
N LEU A 44 -6.54 9.15 10.14
CA LEU A 44 -7.00 8.05 9.28
C LEU A 44 -8.11 8.50 8.32
N ARG A 45 -9.12 9.21 8.83
CA ARG A 45 -10.21 9.75 7.99
C ARG A 45 -9.66 10.67 6.91
N ASP A 46 -8.72 11.55 7.24
CA ASP A 46 -8.14 12.49 6.30
C ASP A 46 -7.26 11.77 5.26
N ALA A 47 -6.56 10.70 5.65
CA ALA A 47 -5.85 9.80 4.74
C ALA A 47 -6.79 9.08 3.75
N VAL A 48 -7.92 8.53 4.24
CA VAL A 48 -8.93 7.88 3.38
C VAL A 48 -9.56 8.89 2.43
N LYS A 49 -9.87 10.10 2.89
CA LYS A 49 -10.39 11.19 2.05
C LYS A 49 -9.40 11.56 0.94
N ALA A 50 -8.12 11.68 1.26
CA ALA A 50 -7.06 11.95 0.28
C ALA A 50 -6.93 10.81 -0.74
N ALA A 51 -6.94 9.55 -0.27
CA ALA A 51 -6.91 8.38 -1.14
C ALA A 51 -8.11 8.32 -2.08
N ARG A 52 -9.32 8.57 -1.57
CA ARG A 52 -10.55 8.62 -2.37
C ARG A 52 -10.50 9.73 -3.42
N GLY A 53 -10.02 10.91 -3.06
CA GLY A 53 -9.84 12.04 -4.00
C GLY A 53 -8.85 11.75 -5.12
N ALA A 54 -7.77 11.03 -4.82
CA ALA A 54 -6.73 10.66 -5.79
C ALA A 54 -7.12 9.49 -6.69
N PHE A 55 -8.04 8.62 -6.26
CA PHE A 55 -8.37 7.36 -6.93
C PHE A 55 -8.73 7.54 -8.41
N GLY A 56 -9.66 8.45 -8.72
CA GLY A 56 -10.10 8.65 -10.10
C GLY A 56 -8.99 9.12 -11.05
N GLY A 57 -8.05 9.93 -10.55
CA GLY A 57 -6.88 10.36 -11.31
C GLY A 57 -5.87 9.23 -11.53
N TRP A 58 -5.60 8.44 -10.49
CA TRP A 58 -4.65 7.33 -10.54
C TRP A 58 -5.15 6.16 -11.38
N SER A 59 -6.38 5.71 -11.16
CA SER A 59 -6.97 4.56 -11.87
C SER A 59 -7.08 4.77 -13.38
N ARG A 60 -7.31 6.02 -13.82
CA ARG A 60 -7.38 6.38 -15.25
C ARG A 60 -6.04 6.64 -15.93
N ARG A 61 -4.92 6.65 -15.19
CA ARG A 61 -3.60 6.70 -15.84
C ARG A 61 -3.40 5.48 -16.72
N THR A 62 -2.69 5.65 -17.82
CA THR A 62 -2.32 4.50 -18.66
C THR A 62 -1.53 3.49 -17.84
N ALA A 63 -1.68 2.23 -18.15
CA ALA A 63 -0.93 1.15 -17.52
C ALA A 63 0.59 1.41 -17.60
N MET A 64 1.08 1.84 -18.76
CA MET A 64 2.47 2.23 -18.98
C MET A 64 2.93 3.32 -18.00
N ASN A 65 2.14 4.38 -17.81
CA ASN A 65 2.52 5.46 -16.90
C ASN A 65 2.53 5.00 -15.43
N ARG A 66 1.57 4.15 -15.01
CA ARG A 66 1.62 3.55 -13.68
C ARG A 66 2.89 2.71 -13.50
N GLY A 67 3.26 1.91 -14.52
CA GLY A 67 4.50 1.13 -14.51
C GLY A 67 5.74 2.00 -14.35
N GLN A 68 5.82 3.12 -15.05
CA GLN A 68 6.92 4.08 -14.91
C GLN A 68 7.05 4.63 -13.48
N VAL A 69 5.92 4.97 -12.83
CA VAL A 69 5.91 5.46 -11.45
C VAL A 69 6.36 4.37 -10.47
N LEU A 70 5.90 3.11 -10.64
CA LEU A 70 6.33 1.99 -9.81
C LEU A 70 7.84 1.70 -10.01
N TYR A 71 8.31 1.77 -11.26
CA TYR A 71 9.74 1.61 -11.55
C TYR A 71 10.57 2.73 -10.92
N ARG A 72 10.05 3.97 -10.95
CA ARG A 72 10.69 5.09 -10.26
C ARG A 72 10.81 4.86 -8.75
N ALA A 73 9.83 4.20 -8.13
CA ALA A 73 9.94 3.81 -6.72
C ALA A 73 11.09 2.82 -6.47
N ALA A 74 11.34 1.89 -7.41
CA ALA A 74 12.50 1.01 -7.35
C ALA A 74 13.82 1.79 -7.44
N GLU A 75 13.94 2.71 -8.40
CA GLU A 75 15.13 3.56 -8.56
C GLU A 75 15.41 4.40 -7.32
N MET A 76 14.38 5.04 -6.77
CA MET A 76 14.52 5.89 -5.58
C MET A 76 14.85 5.09 -4.32
N LEU A 77 14.34 3.85 -4.20
CA LEU A 77 14.70 2.94 -3.11
C LEU A 77 16.14 2.44 -3.29
N ASP A 78 16.55 2.11 -4.51
CA ASP A 78 17.92 1.67 -4.81
C ASP A 78 18.94 2.77 -4.49
N GLY A 79 18.65 4.01 -4.87
CA GLY A 79 19.50 5.17 -4.55
C GLY A 79 19.66 5.41 -3.03
N ARG A 80 18.75 4.89 -2.21
CA ARG A 80 18.78 4.97 -0.74
C ARG A 80 19.10 3.61 -0.07
N ARG A 81 19.56 2.62 -0.81
CA ARG A 81 19.84 1.25 -0.34
C ARG A 81 20.61 1.21 0.97
N SER A 82 21.72 1.95 1.06
CA SER A 82 22.57 1.98 2.26
C SER A 82 21.81 2.49 3.50
N GLN A 83 20.99 3.52 3.34
CA GLN A 83 20.17 4.08 4.41
C GLN A 83 19.18 3.03 4.97
N PHE A 84 18.52 2.28 4.09
CA PHE A 84 17.59 1.24 4.52
C PHE A 84 18.30 0.04 5.14
N VAL A 85 19.45 -0.36 4.60
CA VAL A 85 20.26 -1.44 5.20
C VAL A 85 20.71 -1.06 6.62
N GLU A 86 21.15 0.17 6.83
CA GLU A 86 21.50 0.69 8.17
C GLU A 86 20.29 0.72 9.09
N LEU A 87 19.15 1.24 8.62
CA LEU A 87 17.90 1.30 9.38
C LEU A 87 17.41 -0.08 9.86
N LEU A 88 17.65 -1.12 9.06
CA LEU A 88 17.30 -2.51 9.37
C LEU A 88 18.37 -3.21 10.27
N GLY A 89 19.36 -2.49 10.77
CA GLY A 89 20.41 -3.01 11.64
C GLY A 89 21.61 -3.60 10.92
N GLY A 90 21.74 -3.39 9.61
CA GLY A 90 22.90 -3.81 8.82
C GLY A 90 22.94 -5.30 8.52
N GLY A 91 24.07 -5.72 7.96
CA GLY A 91 24.35 -7.13 7.69
C GLY A 91 23.70 -7.72 6.43
N ARG A 92 23.90 -9.02 6.22
CA ARG A 92 23.47 -9.73 5.01
C ARG A 92 21.95 -9.83 4.88
N GLY A 93 21.26 -10.03 6.00
CA GLY A 93 19.80 -10.13 6.04
C GLY A 93 19.13 -8.84 5.60
N ALA A 94 19.56 -7.70 6.16
CA ALA A 94 19.05 -6.38 5.81
C ALA A 94 19.29 -6.04 4.32
N ARG A 95 20.48 -6.32 3.81
CA ARG A 95 20.80 -6.13 2.37
C ARG A 95 19.85 -6.92 1.48
N ARG A 96 19.67 -8.22 1.78
CA ARG A 96 18.76 -9.09 1.01
C ARG A 96 17.31 -8.63 1.08
N GLU A 97 16.85 -8.11 2.23
CA GLU A 97 15.50 -7.57 2.37
C GLU A 97 15.29 -6.37 1.44
N VAL A 98 16.23 -5.41 1.45
CA VAL A 98 16.14 -4.21 0.59
C VAL A 98 16.23 -4.58 -0.89
N GLU A 99 17.13 -5.48 -1.27
CA GLU A 99 17.24 -5.97 -2.66
C GLU A 99 15.93 -6.59 -3.15
N ARG A 100 15.33 -7.47 -2.36
CA ARG A 100 14.04 -8.06 -2.71
C ARG A 100 12.90 -7.04 -2.75
N ALA A 101 12.92 -6.00 -1.95
CA ALA A 101 11.95 -4.92 -2.03
C ALA A 101 12.07 -4.16 -3.35
N ILE A 102 13.29 -3.86 -3.80
CA ILE A 102 13.56 -3.23 -5.12
C ILE A 102 13.08 -4.15 -6.25
N GLU A 103 13.45 -5.43 -6.22
CA GLU A 103 13.00 -6.43 -7.20
C GLU A 103 11.47 -6.52 -7.26
N THR A 104 10.80 -6.45 -6.11
CA THR A 104 9.33 -6.47 -6.03
C THR A 104 8.71 -5.27 -6.76
N TRP A 105 9.23 -4.06 -6.56
CA TRP A 105 8.79 -2.87 -7.30
C TRP A 105 8.97 -3.03 -8.81
N VAL A 106 10.15 -3.47 -9.25
CA VAL A 106 10.45 -3.70 -10.68
C VAL A 106 9.51 -4.74 -11.28
N TRP A 107 9.27 -5.84 -10.56
CA TRP A 107 8.39 -6.90 -11.03
C TRP A 107 6.95 -6.40 -11.24
N TYR A 108 6.37 -5.69 -10.27
CA TYR A 108 5.03 -5.15 -10.40
C TYR A 108 4.93 -3.99 -11.41
N ALA A 109 5.97 -3.20 -11.58
CA ALA A 109 6.06 -2.23 -12.66
C ALA A 109 5.90 -2.90 -14.04
N GLY A 110 6.54 -4.05 -14.24
CA GLY A 110 6.44 -4.85 -15.45
C GLY A 110 5.09 -5.54 -15.67
N TRP A 111 4.21 -5.59 -14.65
CA TRP A 111 2.89 -6.22 -14.76
C TRP A 111 1.76 -5.25 -15.11
N THR A 112 1.94 -3.96 -14.94
CA THR A 112 0.86 -2.97 -15.11
C THR A 112 0.18 -3.05 -16.46
N ASP A 113 0.92 -3.22 -17.54
CA ASP A 113 0.42 -3.28 -18.92
C ASP A 113 -0.03 -4.68 -19.36
N LYS A 114 0.20 -5.72 -18.54
CA LYS A 114 -0.13 -7.11 -18.88
C LYS A 114 -1.43 -7.58 -18.22
N LEU A 115 -1.89 -6.91 -17.17
CA LEU A 115 -3.04 -7.35 -16.38
C LEU A 115 -4.30 -7.53 -17.21
N ALA A 116 -4.61 -6.58 -18.09
CA ALA A 116 -5.81 -6.64 -18.92
C ALA A 116 -5.75 -7.81 -19.91
N GLN A 117 -4.57 -8.14 -20.44
CA GLN A 117 -4.39 -9.25 -21.36
C GLN A 117 -4.47 -10.62 -20.68
N VAL A 118 -3.89 -10.72 -19.46
CA VAL A 118 -3.79 -12.00 -18.75
C VAL A 118 -5.06 -12.32 -17.97
N SER A 119 -5.72 -11.30 -17.43
CA SER A 119 -6.91 -11.47 -16.58
C SER A 119 -8.22 -11.10 -17.28
N GLY A 120 -8.16 -10.43 -18.43
CA GLY A 120 -9.32 -10.17 -19.29
C GLY A 120 -9.69 -11.42 -20.09
N THR A 121 -10.98 -11.62 -20.30
CA THR A 121 -11.49 -12.79 -21.03
C THR A 121 -12.61 -12.40 -21.99
N VAL A 122 -12.73 -13.13 -23.09
CA VAL A 122 -13.94 -13.19 -23.90
C VAL A 122 -14.69 -14.45 -23.51
N ASN A 123 -15.94 -14.31 -23.09
CA ASN A 123 -16.73 -15.40 -22.54
C ASN A 123 -17.71 -15.94 -23.58
N PRO A 124 -17.77 -17.24 -23.83
CA PRO A 124 -18.79 -17.84 -24.70
C PRO A 124 -20.17 -17.76 -24.03
N VAL A 125 -21.15 -17.26 -24.75
CA VAL A 125 -22.54 -17.14 -24.28
C VAL A 125 -23.52 -17.65 -25.34
N ALA A 126 -24.64 -18.23 -24.92
CA ALA A 126 -25.71 -18.65 -25.80
C ALA A 126 -26.64 -17.46 -26.07
N GLY A 127 -26.37 -16.73 -27.15
CA GLY A 127 -27.19 -15.58 -27.56
C GLY A 127 -26.38 -14.53 -28.34
N PRO A 128 -27.03 -13.52 -28.90
CA PRO A 128 -26.42 -12.50 -29.74
C PRO A 128 -25.71 -11.42 -28.89
N TYR A 129 -24.71 -11.85 -28.10
CA TYR A 129 -23.94 -10.96 -27.25
C TYR A 129 -22.44 -11.19 -27.42
N PHE A 130 -21.70 -10.11 -27.53
CA PHE A 130 -20.26 -10.11 -27.27
C PHE A 130 -20.05 -9.89 -25.76
N ASN A 131 -19.64 -10.95 -25.07
CA ASN A 131 -19.42 -10.91 -23.61
C ASN A 131 -17.93 -10.92 -23.33
N PHE A 132 -17.49 -9.96 -22.53
CA PHE A 132 -16.08 -9.88 -22.13
C PHE A 132 -15.95 -9.37 -20.69
N THR A 133 -14.87 -9.80 -20.03
CA THR A 133 -14.54 -9.42 -18.66
C THR A 133 -13.24 -8.64 -18.64
N LEU A 134 -13.20 -7.55 -17.89
CA LEU A 134 -12.01 -6.74 -17.67
C LEU A 134 -11.74 -6.57 -16.16
N PRO A 135 -10.46 -6.62 -15.73
CA PRO A 135 -10.08 -6.30 -14.36
C PRO A 135 -10.10 -4.76 -14.17
N GLU A 136 -10.78 -4.29 -13.13
CA GLU A 136 -10.79 -2.89 -12.72
C GLU A 136 -10.32 -2.76 -11.26
N PRO A 137 -9.66 -1.64 -10.87
CA PRO A 137 -9.25 -1.45 -9.49
C PRO A 137 -10.45 -1.37 -8.55
N THR A 138 -10.37 -2.03 -7.40
CA THR A 138 -11.43 -2.02 -6.37
C THR A 138 -11.69 -0.63 -5.81
N GLY A 139 -10.65 0.20 -5.64
CA GLY A 139 -10.79 1.55 -5.10
C GLY A 139 -9.70 1.94 -4.10
N VAL A 140 -10.11 2.32 -2.89
CA VAL A 140 -9.21 2.59 -1.77
C VAL A 140 -8.92 1.29 -1.04
N VAL A 141 -7.66 0.95 -0.89
CA VAL A 141 -7.19 -0.27 -0.20
C VAL A 141 -6.53 0.10 1.11
N GLY A 142 -7.04 -0.45 2.21
CA GLY A 142 -6.38 -0.44 3.50
C GLY A 142 -5.27 -1.49 3.54
N LEU A 143 -4.09 -1.13 4.04
CA LEU A 143 -2.99 -2.06 4.18
C LEU A 143 -2.51 -2.09 5.64
N VAL A 144 -2.28 -3.28 6.18
CA VAL A 144 -1.65 -3.46 7.49
C VAL A 144 -0.25 -4.01 7.27
N ALA A 145 0.76 -3.19 7.58
CA ALA A 145 2.15 -3.61 7.46
C ALA A 145 2.49 -4.70 8.48
N PRO A 146 3.22 -5.76 8.10
CA PRO A 146 3.68 -6.74 9.07
C PRO A 146 4.79 -6.15 9.95
N GLU A 147 5.01 -6.78 11.12
CA GLU A 147 6.12 -6.40 11.98
C GLU A 147 7.48 -6.75 11.33
N ARG A 148 7.53 -7.86 10.57
CA ARG A 148 8.68 -8.29 9.78
C ARG A 148 8.21 -9.08 8.54
N PRO A 149 8.93 -9.00 7.40
CA PRO A 149 10.04 -8.06 7.11
C PRO A 149 9.51 -6.61 7.02
N GLU A 150 10.34 -5.62 7.41
CA GLU A 150 9.86 -4.26 7.63
C GLU A 150 9.64 -3.48 6.33
N VAL A 151 10.63 -3.47 5.43
CA VAL A 151 10.56 -2.80 4.13
C VAL A 151 9.88 -3.69 3.11
N LEU A 152 10.38 -4.91 2.95
CA LEU A 152 9.86 -5.87 1.97
C LEU A 152 8.38 -6.19 2.23
N GLY A 153 8.00 -6.39 3.49
CA GLY A 153 6.63 -6.73 3.84
C GLY A 153 5.62 -5.64 3.49
N LEU A 154 6.00 -4.37 3.63
CA LEU A 154 5.16 -3.26 3.19
C LEU A 154 5.14 -3.14 1.66
N VAL A 155 6.30 -3.25 0.99
CA VAL A 155 6.39 -3.18 -0.47
C VAL A 155 5.57 -4.28 -1.14
N GLN A 156 5.57 -5.50 -0.61
CA GLN A 156 4.78 -6.63 -1.12
C GLN A 156 3.27 -6.40 -1.07
N ARG A 157 2.79 -5.42 -0.29
CA ARG A 157 1.39 -5.01 -0.21
C ARG A 157 1.09 -3.76 -1.02
N LEU A 158 2.00 -2.78 -0.99
CA LEU A 158 1.86 -1.54 -1.75
C LEU A 158 1.90 -1.79 -3.26
N ALA A 159 2.91 -2.53 -3.71
CA ALA A 159 3.19 -2.68 -5.14
C ALA A 159 2.03 -3.35 -5.93
N PRO A 160 1.42 -4.48 -5.49
CA PRO A 160 0.28 -5.06 -6.19
C PRO A 160 -0.97 -4.16 -6.17
N ALA A 161 -1.28 -3.50 -5.04
CA ALA A 161 -2.41 -2.59 -4.96
C ALA A 161 -2.28 -1.43 -5.96
N LEU A 162 -1.10 -0.80 -6.00
CA LEU A 162 -0.80 0.33 -6.89
C LEU A 162 -0.68 -0.09 -8.36
N CYS A 163 -0.14 -1.28 -8.64
CA CYS A 163 -0.09 -1.89 -9.98
C CYS A 163 -1.49 -2.02 -10.57
N GLY A 164 -2.46 -2.50 -9.80
CA GLY A 164 -3.86 -2.60 -10.19
C GLY A 164 -4.56 -1.27 -10.39
N GLY A 165 -3.98 -0.14 -9.96
CA GLY A 165 -4.58 1.19 -10.08
C GLY A 165 -5.39 1.62 -8.85
N ASN A 166 -5.26 0.91 -7.72
CA ASN A 166 -5.84 1.30 -6.44
C ASN A 166 -5.04 2.42 -5.79
N THR A 167 -5.68 3.16 -4.89
CA THR A 167 -5.01 4.04 -3.92
C THR A 167 -4.94 3.36 -2.57
N VAL A 168 -3.97 3.76 -1.72
CA VAL A 168 -3.69 3.02 -0.50
C VAL A 168 -3.64 3.90 0.75
N VAL A 169 -4.11 3.32 1.86
CA VAL A 169 -3.95 3.82 3.22
C VAL A 169 -3.30 2.72 4.04
N ALA A 170 -2.01 2.90 4.35
CA ALA A 170 -1.21 1.91 5.05
C ALA A 170 -1.02 2.27 6.53
N ILE A 171 -1.33 1.34 7.44
CA ILE A 171 -0.92 1.42 8.84
C ILE A 171 0.45 0.73 8.94
N ALA A 172 1.46 1.49 9.36
CA ALA A 172 2.81 1.00 9.58
C ALA A 172 2.85 -0.03 10.72
N SER A 173 3.90 -0.85 10.75
CA SER A 173 4.21 -1.68 11.92
C SER A 173 4.22 -0.83 13.20
N GLU A 174 3.59 -1.32 14.25
CA GLU A 174 3.51 -0.57 15.52
C GLU A 174 4.87 -0.55 16.23
N SER A 175 5.57 -1.69 16.26
CA SER A 175 6.86 -1.80 16.93
C SER A 175 8.02 -1.26 16.08
N ARG A 176 7.87 -1.24 14.74
CA ARG A 176 8.93 -0.91 13.77
C ARG A 176 8.48 0.05 12.67
N PRO A 177 7.90 1.21 13.02
CA PRO A 177 7.32 2.13 12.03
C PRO A 177 8.35 2.88 11.19
N LEU A 178 9.62 2.93 11.62
CA LEU A 178 10.64 3.78 11.00
C LEU A 178 10.91 3.42 9.54
N ALA A 179 10.91 2.12 9.22
CA ALA A 179 11.09 1.63 7.86
C ALA A 179 9.97 2.12 6.92
N ALA A 180 8.72 2.02 7.36
CA ALA A 180 7.56 2.50 6.61
C ALA A 180 7.57 4.03 6.42
N LEU A 181 7.88 4.79 7.47
CA LEU A 181 7.96 6.25 7.41
C LEU A 181 9.13 6.74 6.54
N THR A 182 10.25 5.99 6.51
CA THR A 182 11.37 6.29 5.60
C THR A 182 11.03 5.88 4.17
N LEU A 183 10.29 4.78 3.96
CA LEU A 183 9.81 4.39 2.63
C LEU A 183 8.85 5.45 2.06
N ALA A 184 8.04 6.10 2.90
CA ALA A 184 7.20 7.21 2.47
C ALA A 184 8.00 8.36 1.84
N GLU A 185 9.25 8.60 2.27
CA GLU A 185 10.11 9.60 1.64
C GLU A 185 10.58 9.18 0.23
N VAL A 186 10.76 7.87 0.03
CA VAL A 186 11.02 7.30 -1.31
C VAL A 186 9.81 7.53 -2.20
N LEU A 187 8.60 7.20 -1.71
CA LEU A 187 7.36 7.33 -2.48
C LEU A 187 7.03 8.80 -2.81
N ALA A 188 7.30 9.72 -1.87
CA ALA A 188 7.12 11.15 -2.09
C ALA A 188 8.00 11.73 -3.22
N THR A 189 9.10 11.04 -3.55
CA THR A 189 10.05 11.44 -4.62
C THR A 189 9.97 10.53 -5.84
N SER A 190 8.92 9.70 -5.95
CA SER A 190 8.75 8.69 -7.01
C SER A 190 7.59 9.01 -7.95
N ASP A 191 7.19 10.27 -8.09
CA ASP A 191 6.15 10.76 -8.98
C ASP A 191 4.73 10.21 -8.70
N PHE A 192 4.50 9.60 -7.54
CA PHE A 192 3.14 9.28 -7.10
C PHE A 192 2.33 10.57 -6.89
N PRO A 193 1.13 10.68 -7.47
CA PRO A 193 0.27 11.83 -7.19
C PRO A 193 -0.09 11.91 -5.70
N ALA A 194 -0.27 13.12 -5.20
CA ALA A 194 -0.70 13.35 -3.84
C ALA A 194 -1.96 12.53 -3.51
N GLY A 195 -1.95 11.84 -2.37
CA GLY A 195 -3.05 11.01 -1.90
C GLY A 195 -3.09 9.57 -2.47
N VAL A 196 -2.34 9.23 -3.51
CA VAL A 196 -2.29 7.84 -4.03
C VAL A 196 -1.75 6.89 -2.97
N VAL A 197 -0.74 7.31 -2.22
CA VAL A 197 -0.20 6.56 -1.09
C VAL A 197 -0.28 7.41 0.17
N ASN A 198 -0.79 6.80 1.25
CA ASN A 198 -0.86 7.41 2.56
C ASN A 198 -0.30 6.42 3.59
N VAL A 199 0.61 6.86 4.44
CA VAL A 199 1.28 6.02 5.44
C VAL A 199 1.11 6.63 6.83
N LEU A 200 0.43 5.90 7.71
CA LEU A 200 0.20 6.28 9.09
C LEU A 200 1.05 5.43 10.04
N SER A 201 1.60 6.06 11.07
CA SER A 201 2.09 5.38 12.28
C SER A 201 1.09 5.58 13.41
N GLY A 202 0.99 4.62 14.33
CA GLY A 202 0.08 4.71 15.47
C GLY A 202 -0.16 3.36 16.11
N ARG A 203 -1.02 3.34 17.13
CA ARG A 203 -1.43 2.10 17.77
C ARG A 203 -2.46 1.37 16.91
N ARG A 204 -2.20 0.10 16.61
CA ARG A 204 -3.10 -0.72 15.77
C ARG A 204 -4.49 -0.82 16.40
N ALA A 205 -4.56 -1.03 17.71
CA ALA A 205 -5.83 -1.07 18.42
C ALA A 205 -6.68 0.21 18.26
N GLU A 206 -6.05 1.35 17.97
CA GLU A 206 -6.74 2.63 17.75
C GLU A 206 -7.08 2.89 16.29
N LEU A 207 -6.26 2.44 15.34
CA LEU A 207 -6.44 2.76 13.92
C LEU A 207 -7.19 1.66 13.15
N LEU A 208 -6.91 0.39 13.45
CA LEU A 208 -7.40 -0.74 12.67
C LEU A 208 -8.93 -0.86 12.67
N PRO A 209 -9.66 -0.68 13.80
CA PRO A 209 -11.12 -0.74 13.80
C PRO A 209 -11.75 0.33 12.89
N TRP A 210 -11.14 1.52 12.84
CA TRP A 210 -11.63 2.60 11.98
C TRP A 210 -11.30 2.37 10.51
N LEU A 211 -10.15 1.78 10.19
CA LEU A 211 -9.80 1.38 8.81
C LEU A 211 -10.75 0.29 8.33
N ALA A 212 -10.98 -0.72 9.15
CA ALA A 212 -11.86 -1.85 8.84
C ALA A 212 -13.33 -1.43 8.66
N GLY A 213 -13.86 -0.55 9.53
CA GLY A 213 -15.22 -0.06 9.45
C GLY A 213 -15.44 1.09 8.47
N HIS A 214 -14.40 1.66 7.84
CA HIS A 214 -14.57 2.86 7.02
C HIS A 214 -15.25 2.56 5.69
N MET A 215 -16.38 3.24 5.41
CA MET A 215 -17.21 3.00 4.21
C MET A 215 -16.48 3.29 2.88
N ASP A 216 -15.56 4.25 2.87
CA ASP A 216 -14.78 4.60 1.67
C ASP A 216 -13.52 3.74 1.47
N VAL A 217 -13.28 2.75 2.30
CA VAL A 217 -12.26 1.72 2.08
C VAL A 217 -12.94 0.51 1.46
N ASN A 218 -12.52 0.12 0.26
CA ASN A 218 -13.16 -0.93 -0.55
C ASN A 218 -12.59 -2.32 -0.32
N ALA A 219 -11.31 -2.39 0.04
CA ALA A 219 -10.64 -3.64 0.38
C ALA A 219 -9.60 -3.42 1.48
N ILE A 220 -9.28 -4.48 2.21
CA ILE A 220 -8.17 -4.48 3.18
C ILE A 220 -7.27 -5.68 2.92
N ASP A 221 -5.96 -5.45 2.80
CA ASP A 221 -4.96 -6.49 2.97
C ASP A 221 -4.57 -6.57 4.45
N ALA A 222 -5.09 -7.60 5.10
CA ALA A 222 -4.87 -7.94 6.50
C ALA A 222 -3.66 -8.86 6.72
N GLY A 223 -2.78 -9.05 5.71
CA GLY A 223 -1.64 -9.96 5.81
C GLY A 223 -0.59 -9.57 6.88
N GLY A 224 -0.67 -8.37 7.42
CA GLY A 224 0.12 -7.94 8.58
C GLY A 224 -0.59 -8.08 9.93
N CYS A 225 -1.85 -8.52 9.95
CA CYS A 225 -2.63 -8.71 11.17
C CYS A 225 -2.26 -9.99 11.91
N THR A 226 -2.46 -10.01 13.22
CA THR A 226 -2.55 -11.23 14.01
C THR A 226 -3.88 -11.95 13.71
N GLU A 227 -4.07 -13.18 14.15
CA GLU A 227 -5.33 -13.90 13.95
C GLU A 227 -6.51 -13.22 14.68
N GLU A 228 -6.24 -12.63 15.84
CA GLU A 228 -7.26 -11.86 16.59
C GLU A 228 -7.63 -10.56 15.85
N GLU A 229 -6.64 -9.81 15.37
CA GLU A 229 -6.85 -8.62 14.55
C GLU A 229 -7.60 -8.95 13.25
N LEU A 230 -7.26 -10.08 12.60
CA LEU A 230 -7.93 -10.54 11.39
C LEU A 230 -9.42 -10.79 11.63
N THR A 231 -9.77 -11.53 12.68
CA THR A 231 -11.16 -11.79 13.04
C THR A 231 -11.94 -10.49 13.24
N ALA A 232 -11.36 -9.52 13.94
CA ALA A 232 -11.98 -8.21 14.15
C ALA A 232 -12.15 -7.42 12.84
N VAL A 233 -11.17 -7.49 11.94
CA VAL A 233 -11.22 -6.87 10.61
C VAL A 233 -12.34 -7.49 9.77
N GLU A 234 -12.45 -8.82 9.73
CA GLU A 234 -13.48 -9.55 8.97
C GLU A 234 -14.88 -9.22 9.47
N GLN A 235 -15.06 -9.16 10.79
CA GLN A 235 -16.33 -8.76 11.41
C GLN A 235 -16.74 -7.32 11.02
N ALA A 236 -15.81 -6.37 11.14
CA ALA A 236 -16.07 -4.98 10.77
C ALA A 236 -16.26 -4.79 9.25
N ALA A 237 -15.61 -5.60 8.44
CA ALA A 237 -15.74 -5.57 6.99
C ALA A 237 -17.09 -6.13 6.50
N ALA A 238 -17.70 -7.05 7.24
CA ALA A 238 -18.99 -7.63 6.90
C ALA A 238 -20.10 -6.58 6.86
N ASP A 239 -20.06 -5.56 7.72
CA ASP A 239 -21.07 -4.50 7.80
C ASP A 239 -21.18 -3.66 6.52
N ASN A 240 -20.12 -3.59 5.71
CA ASN A 240 -20.08 -2.82 4.48
C ASN A 240 -19.63 -3.62 3.25
N VAL A 241 -19.66 -4.95 3.36
CA VAL A 241 -19.32 -5.89 2.28
C VAL A 241 -17.93 -5.64 1.69
N LYS A 242 -17.00 -5.20 2.53
CA LYS A 242 -15.61 -4.91 2.15
C LYS A 242 -14.85 -6.20 1.86
N ARG A 243 -14.04 -6.18 0.80
CA ARG A 243 -13.13 -7.29 0.51
C ARG A 243 -12.00 -7.35 1.54
N VAL A 244 -11.81 -8.50 2.15
CA VAL A 244 -10.64 -8.79 3.00
C VAL A 244 -9.77 -9.79 2.28
N VAL A 245 -8.49 -9.46 2.11
CA VAL A 245 -7.48 -10.37 1.57
C VAL A 245 -6.34 -10.51 2.59
N ARG A 246 -5.64 -11.64 2.52
CA ARG A 246 -4.49 -11.91 3.37
C ARG A 246 -3.33 -12.33 2.48
N LEU A 247 -2.67 -11.34 1.88
CA LEU A 247 -1.50 -11.60 1.05
C LEU A 247 -0.34 -12.08 1.93
N SER A 248 0.24 -13.20 1.56
CA SER A 248 1.37 -13.82 2.24
C SER A 248 2.68 -13.59 1.49
N SER A 249 3.80 -13.94 2.11
CA SER A 249 5.10 -13.92 1.42
C SER A 249 5.18 -14.89 0.24
N ARG A 250 4.27 -15.89 0.15
CA ARG A 250 4.15 -16.81 -0.99
C ARG A 250 3.51 -16.14 -2.20
N ASP A 251 2.70 -15.11 -1.97
CA ASP A 251 2.04 -14.32 -3.02
C ASP A 251 2.93 -13.18 -3.52
N ALA A 252 4.12 -13.05 -2.97
CA ALA A 252 5.11 -12.09 -3.41
C ALA A 252 5.46 -12.34 -4.88
N MET A 253 5.42 -11.26 -5.70
CA MET A 253 5.67 -11.34 -7.14
C MET A 253 4.71 -12.29 -7.87
N SER A 254 3.41 -12.18 -7.55
CA SER A 254 2.33 -12.94 -8.17
C SER A 254 1.29 -12.02 -8.80
N PRO A 255 0.82 -12.26 -10.04
CA PRO A 255 -0.28 -11.49 -10.63
C PRO A 255 -1.58 -11.67 -9.84
N TYR A 256 -1.75 -12.79 -9.14
CA TYR A 256 -2.91 -13.04 -8.29
C TYR A 256 -2.98 -12.08 -7.09
N ALA A 257 -1.85 -11.59 -6.59
CA ALA A 257 -1.86 -10.56 -5.56
C ALA A 257 -2.46 -9.22 -6.07
N VAL A 258 -2.30 -8.94 -7.36
CA VAL A 258 -2.93 -7.77 -7.99
C VAL A 258 -4.43 -8.00 -8.17
N THR A 259 -4.82 -9.13 -8.77
CA THR A 259 -6.23 -9.44 -9.07
C THR A 259 -7.06 -9.68 -7.81
N ALA A 260 -6.46 -10.09 -6.70
CA ALA A 260 -7.13 -10.15 -5.40
C ALA A 260 -7.67 -8.78 -4.93
N LEU A 261 -7.08 -7.68 -5.41
CA LEU A 261 -7.47 -6.30 -5.13
C LEU A 261 -8.14 -5.61 -6.34
N MET A 262 -8.72 -6.41 -7.24
CA MET A 262 -9.42 -5.90 -8.43
C MET A 262 -10.83 -6.49 -8.54
N GLU A 263 -11.71 -5.77 -9.22
CA GLU A 263 -13.04 -6.23 -9.60
C GLU A 263 -13.00 -6.77 -11.03
N MET A 264 -13.59 -7.96 -11.24
CA MET A 264 -13.78 -8.53 -12.56
C MET A 264 -15.12 -8.08 -13.12
N LYS A 265 -15.12 -7.04 -13.96
CA LYS A 265 -16.33 -6.51 -14.58
C LYS A 265 -16.63 -7.17 -15.90
N THR A 266 -17.78 -7.81 -16.00
CA THR A 266 -18.27 -8.45 -17.21
C THR A 266 -19.24 -7.52 -17.94
N VAL A 267 -18.99 -7.29 -19.22
CA VAL A 267 -19.81 -6.49 -20.13
C VAL A 267 -20.56 -7.40 -21.09
N TRP A 268 -21.87 -7.20 -21.19
CA TRP A 268 -22.75 -7.83 -22.15
C TRP A 268 -23.09 -6.83 -23.25
N HIS A 269 -22.45 -6.94 -24.41
CA HIS A 269 -22.67 -6.03 -25.53
C HIS A 269 -23.52 -6.73 -26.59
N PRO A 270 -24.75 -6.25 -26.88
CA PRO A 270 -25.57 -6.83 -27.93
C PRO A 270 -24.86 -6.71 -29.28
N ILE A 271 -24.71 -7.83 -29.97
CA ILE A 271 -24.29 -7.89 -31.36
C ILE A 271 -25.52 -8.18 -32.18
N GLY A 272 -26.07 -7.20 -32.86
CA GLY A 272 -27.33 -7.35 -33.60
C GLY A 272 -27.49 -8.71 -34.30
N VAL A 273 -28.72 -9.13 -34.53
CA VAL A 273 -29.10 -10.29 -35.36
C VAL A 273 -29.01 -9.96 -36.82
#